data_3ac9c2072c978b582f2131e3e53c7b90
#
_entry.id   3ac9c2072c978b582f2131e3e53c7b90
#
_cell.length_a   1.000
_cell.length_b   1.000
_cell.length_c   1.000
_cell.angle_alpha   90.00
_cell.angle_beta   90.00
_cell.angle_gamma   90.00
#
_symmetry.space_group_name_H-M   'P 1'
#
loop_
_entity.id
_entity.type
_entity.pdbx_description
1 polymer ?
#
loop_
_entity_poly.entity_id
_entity_poly.type
_entity_poly.pdbx_seq_one_letter_code
_entity_poly.pdbx_strand_id
1 'polypeptide(L)'
;SAPRQTRDGWRVRGGRVLPGPADTYIGYGENWANVSNTPFREYKHWTHEGGISTPLIVHWPKGIQDKNKIRTQVSHLIDLMPTCLELAEAEYPNTYRGESIKPLEGVSLVPAFSDRPLERGAIYWEHEGNRAVREGKWKLVAKRPPGGQPADWELYDIDADRSELNNVADAHPERVQRMAAQWQSYAERTGVFPRSG
;
A
#
# COMPACT_ATOMS: atom_id res chain seq x y z
N SER A 1 -8.44 18.86 4.82
CA SER A 1 -8.79 20.27 4.52
C SER A 1 -7.63 20.94 3.77
N ALA A 2 -7.95 21.77 2.76
CA ALA A 2 -6.93 22.55 2.05
C ALA A 2 -6.19 23.49 3.03
N PRO A 3 -4.87 23.67 2.90
CA PRO A 3 -4.15 24.62 3.70
C PRO A 3 -4.69 26.03 3.46
N ARG A 4 -4.69 26.86 4.48
CA ARG A 4 -5.18 28.26 4.36
C ARG A 4 -4.16 29.19 3.71
N GLN A 5 -2.87 28.83 3.81
CA GLN A 5 -1.76 29.60 3.25
C GLN A 5 -0.73 28.66 2.61
N THR A 6 -0.04 29.16 1.58
CA THR A 6 1.13 28.50 0.99
C THR A 6 2.32 28.57 1.95
N ARG A 7 3.39 27.83 1.64
CA ARG A 7 4.66 27.91 2.39
C ARG A 7 5.22 29.34 2.47
N ASP A 8 4.97 30.14 1.44
CA ASP A 8 5.47 31.54 1.35
C ASP A 8 4.45 32.55 1.88
N GLY A 9 3.42 32.11 2.62
CA GLY A 9 2.46 32.98 3.30
C GLY A 9 1.29 33.49 2.44
N TRP A 10 1.19 33.10 1.16
CA TRP A 10 0.10 33.51 0.31
C TRP A 10 -1.20 32.80 0.69
N ARG A 11 -2.32 33.53 0.65
CA ARG A 11 -3.62 32.92 0.90
C ARG A 11 -3.96 31.92 -0.21
N VAL A 12 -4.24 30.68 0.17
CA VAL A 12 -4.64 29.64 -0.77
C VAL A 12 -6.07 29.90 -1.25
N ARG A 13 -6.23 29.97 -2.57
CA ARG A 13 -7.52 30.06 -3.25
C ARG A 13 -7.98 28.65 -3.63
N GLY A 14 -9.20 28.32 -3.28
CA GLY A 14 -9.80 27.01 -3.60
C GLY A 14 -11.12 27.16 -4.34
N GLY A 15 -11.71 26.01 -4.70
CA GLY A 15 -13.06 25.93 -5.23
C GLY A 15 -13.19 26.30 -6.70
N ARG A 16 -13.59 27.51 -7.02
CA ARG A 16 -13.94 27.93 -8.40
C ARG A 16 -12.79 28.60 -9.17
N VAL A 17 -11.57 28.47 -8.69
CA VAL A 17 -10.38 29.07 -9.34
C VAL A 17 -9.70 28.00 -10.19
N LEU A 18 -9.35 28.33 -11.43
CA LEU A 18 -8.56 27.42 -12.27
C LEU A 18 -7.21 27.13 -11.60
N PRO A 19 -6.83 25.85 -11.52
CA PRO A 19 -5.56 25.45 -10.93
C PRO A 19 -4.39 25.90 -11.80
N GLY A 20 -3.25 26.15 -11.17
CA GLY A 20 -2.00 26.50 -11.88
C GLY A 20 -1.08 27.37 -11.04
N PRO A 21 -1.49 28.62 -10.65
CA PRO A 21 -0.66 29.45 -9.79
C PRO A 21 -0.36 28.83 -8.42
N ALA A 22 0.75 29.26 -7.82
CA ALA A 22 1.22 28.70 -6.53
C ALA A 22 0.22 28.89 -5.37
N ASP A 23 -0.66 29.89 -5.47
CA ASP A 23 -1.70 30.16 -4.48
C ASP A 23 -3.00 29.37 -4.69
N THR A 24 -3.02 28.42 -5.64
CA THR A 24 -4.16 27.56 -5.87
C THR A 24 -3.97 26.16 -5.27
N TYR A 25 -5.05 25.61 -4.69
CA TYR A 25 -5.07 24.24 -4.22
C TYR A 25 -5.70 23.30 -5.26
N ILE A 26 -4.95 22.27 -5.64
CA ILE A 26 -5.37 21.29 -6.64
C ILE A 26 -5.86 20.04 -5.90
N GLY A 27 -7.14 20.03 -5.54
CA GLY A 27 -7.83 18.84 -5.12
C GLY A 27 -8.97 18.55 -6.10
N TYR A 28 -8.89 17.45 -6.84
CA TYR A 28 -9.90 17.14 -7.85
C TYR A 28 -11.11 16.35 -7.30
N GLY A 29 -11.10 16.10 -5.99
CA GLY A 29 -12.25 15.53 -5.29
C GLY A 29 -12.40 14.02 -5.47
N GLU A 30 -13.36 13.47 -4.74
CA GLU A 30 -13.58 12.03 -4.61
C GLU A 30 -13.92 11.34 -5.94
N ASN A 31 -14.82 11.94 -6.71
CA ASN A 31 -15.26 11.34 -7.98
C ASN A 31 -14.11 11.19 -8.98
N TRP A 32 -13.29 12.22 -9.11
CA TRP A 32 -12.11 12.17 -9.98
C TRP A 32 -11.01 11.27 -9.42
N ALA A 33 -10.91 11.14 -8.09
CA ALA A 33 -9.99 10.20 -7.48
C ALA A 33 -10.36 8.75 -7.84
N ASN A 34 -11.64 8.40 -7.79
CA ASN A 34 -12.12 7.09 -8.26
C ASN A 34 -11.84 6.87 -9.75
N VAL A 35 -12.17 7.85 -10.60
CA VAL A 35 -11.91 7.77 -12.04
C VAL A 35 -10.43 7.53 -12.34
N SER A 36 -9.53 8.21 -11.63
CA SER A 36 -8.07 8.08 -11.82
C SER A 36 -7.52 6.71 -11.41
N ASN A 37 -8.25 5.96 -10.57
CA ASN A 37 -7.85 4.63 -10.12
C ASN A 37 -8.58 3.49 -10.84
N THR A 38 -9.43 3.81 -11.83
CA THR A 38 -10.15 2.81 -12.63
C THR A 38 -9.18 1.82 -13.27
N PRO A 39 -9.47 0.49 -13.27
CA PRO A 39 -10.71 -0.15 -12.83
C PRO A 39 -10.78 -0.50 -11.34
N PHE A 40 -9.80 -0.10 -10.56
CA PHE A 40 -9.72 -0.46 -9.15
C PHE A 40 -10.69 0.37 -8.31
N ARG A 41 -11.21 -0.27 -7.29
CA ARG A 41 -12.13 0.29 -6.33
C ARG A 41 -11.40 1.21 -5.35
N GLU A 42 -12.01 2.35 -5.01
CA GLU A 42 -11.51 3.32 -4.04
C GLU A 42 -10.27 4.10 -4.52
N TYR A 43 -9.64 4.83 -3.59
CA TYR A 43 -8.52 5.72 -3.83
C TYR A 43 -7.72 5.91 -2.55
N LYS A 44 -6.72 6.79 -2.53
CA LYS A 44 -5.93 7.14 -1.33
C LYS A 44 -6.82 7.30 -0.09
N HIS A 45 -6.37 6.84 1.03
CA HIS A 45 -6.96 6.58 2.36
C HIS A 45 -7.45 5.14 2.55
N TRP A 46 -7.92 4.50 1.49
CA TRP A 46 -8.44 3.13 1.56
C TRP A 46 -7.34 2.10 1.29
N THR A 47 -7.51 0.91 1.86
CA THR A 47 -6.59 -0.23 1.63
C THR A 47 -7.12 -1.21 0.58
N HIS A 48 -8.17 -0.82 -0.14
CA HIS A 48 -8.62 -1.47 -1.38
C HIS A 48 -7.62 -1.21 -2.52
N GLU A 49 -7.70 -1.98 -3.60
CA GLU A 49 -6.71 -1.92 -4.70
C GLU A 49 -6.51 -0.50 -5.25
N GLY A 50 -7.57 0.30 -5.39
CA GLY A 50 -7.43 1.69 -5.87
C GLY A 50 -6.65 2.61 -4.93
N GLY A 51 -6.53 2.25 -3.65
CA GLY A 51 -5.74 3.01 -2.68
C GLY A 51 -4.29 2.53 -2.52
N ILE A 52 -3.98 1.30 -2.91
CA ILE A 52 -2.67 0.68 -2.64
C ILE A 52 -1.94 0.15 -3.88
N SER A 53 -2.66 -0.17 -4.98
CA SER A 53 -2.07 -0.76 -6.18
C SER A 53 -1.43 0.31 -7.08
N THR A 54 -0.31 0.87 -6.63
CA THR A 54 0.46 1.87 -7.37
C THR A 54 1.52 1.21 -8.22
N PRO A 55 1.68 1.57 -9.51
CA PRO A 55 2.74 1.03 -10.35
C PRO A 55 4.12 1.48 -9.88
N LEU A 56 5.09 0.56 -9.92
CA LEU A 56 6.49 0.82 -9.73
C LEU A 56 7.20 0.75 -11.09
N ILE A 57 7.94 1.80 -11.45
CA ILE A 57 8.77 1.84 -12.65
C ILE A 57 10.23 1.71 -12.24
N VAL A 58 10.92 0.69 -12.76
CA VAL A 58 12.35 0.48 -12.53
C VAL A 58 13.10 0.64 -13.85
N HIS A 59 14.08 1.53 -13.85
CA HIS A 59 14.96 1.78 -15.00
C HIS A 59 16.42 1.57 -14.62
N TRP A 60 16.97 0.42 -15.06
CA TRP A 60 18.37 0.06 -14.81
C TRP A 60 18.98 -0.64 -16.03
N PRO A 61 19.42 0.11 -17.07
CA PRO A 61 19.85 -0.46 -18.36
C PRO A 61 21.00 -1.46 -18.27
N LYS A 62 21.88 -1.34 -17.26
CA LYS A 62 23.00 -2.26 -17.06
C LYS A 62 22.61 -3.57 -16.38
N GLY A 63 21.57 -3.59 -15.57
CA GLY A 63 21.17 -4.75 -14.76
C GLY A 63 19.92 -5.45 -15.27
N ILE A 64 19.00 -4.73 -15.94
CA ILE A 64 17.76 -5.31 -16.47
C ILE A 64 17.88 -5.47 -17.97
N GLN A 65 18.02 -6.73 -18.42
CA GLN A 65 18.18 -7.06 -19.83
C GLN A 65 16.86 -7.11 -20.59
N ASP A 66 15.80 -7.54 -19.90
CA ASP A 66 14.46 -7.71 -20.45
C ASP A 66 13.67 -6.39 -20.36
N LYS A 67 13.81 -5.58 -21.41
CA LYS A 67 13.27 -4.20 -21.45
C LYS A 67 11.79 -4.18 -21.86
N ASN A 68 11.09 -3.10 -21.47
CA ASN A 68 9.70 -2.82 -21.85
C ASN A 68 8.73 -3.95 -21.46
N LYS A 69 8.94 -4.55 -20.31
CA LYS A 69 8.09 -5.62 -19.78
C LYS A 69 7.31 -5.17 -18.55
N ILE A 70 6.08 -5.64 -18.48
CA ILE A 70 5.26 -5.52 -17.26
C ILE A 70 5.51 -6.77 -16.42
N ARG A 71 5.73 -6.55 -15.14
CA ARG A 71 5.86 -7.59 -14.12
C ARG A 71 4.64 -7.57 -13.22
N THR A 72 4.14 -8.74 -12.87
CA THR A 72 2.92 -8.90 -12.06
C THR A 72 3.20 -9.44 -10.66
N GLN A 73 4.45 -9.63 -10.31
CA GLN A 73 4.85 -10.02 -8.97
C GLN A 73 4.38 -8.97 -7.97
N VAL A 74 3.72 -9.46 -6.91
CA VAL A 74 3.21 -8.59 -5.86
C VAL A 74 4.38 -7.98 -5.10
N SER A 75 4.47 -6.66 -5.10
CA SER A 75 5.51 -5.90 -4.41
C SER A 75 4.92 -4.90 -3.44
N HIS A 76 5.75 -4.40 -2.55
CA HIS A 76 5.38 -3.40 -1.56
C HIS A 76 6.53 -2.40 -1.36
N LEU A 77 6.24 -1.22 -0.83
CA LEU A 77 7.25 -0.18 -0.56
C LEU A 77 8.41 -0.69 0.32
N ILE A 78 8.10 -1.61 1.25
CA ILE A 78 9.11 -2.21 2.14
C ILE A 78 10.17 -3.04 1.40
N ASP A 79 9.92 -3.42 0.15
CA ASP A 79 10.81 -4.22 -0.68
C ASP A 79 11.95 -3.41 -1.30
N LEU A 80 11.84 -2.09 -1.31
CA LEU A 80 12.87 -1.22 -1.91
C LEU A 80 14.19 -1.30 -1.17
N MET A 81 14.16 -1.28 0.17
CA MET A 81 15.40 -1.35 0.97
C MET A 81 16.15 -2.68 0.78
N PRO A 82 15.53 -3.88 0.94
CA PRO A 82 16.22 -5.14 0.68
C PRO A 82 16.73 -5.26 -0.76
N THR A 83 16.00 -4.69 -1.74
CA THR A 83 16.47 -4.64 -3.13
C THR A 83 17.75 -3.81 -3.27
N CYS A 84 17.78 -2.62 -2.68
CA CYS A 84 18.97 -1.78 -2.70
C CYS A 84 20.17 -2.43 -2.01
N LEU A 85 19.95 -3.10 -0.89
CA LEU A 85 21.00 -3.80 -0.16
C LEU A 85 21.57 -4.96 -0.97
N GLU A 86 20.73 -5.79 -1.59
CA GLU A 86 21.20 -6.87 -2.45
C GLU A 86 22.03 -6.34 -3.63
N LEU A 87 21.55 -5.28 -4.30
CA LEU A 87 22.27 -4.67 -5.42
C LEU A 87 23.58 -3.98 -5.02
N ALA A 88 23.68 -3.53 -3.79
CA ALA A 88 24.88 -2.91 -3.23
C ALA A 88 25.83 -3.90 -2.56
N GLU A 89 25.48 -5.19 -2.51
CA GLU A 89 26.19 -6.23 -1.76
C GLU A 89 26.41 -5.81 -0.29
N ALA A 90 25.42 -5.16 0.31
CA ALA A 90 25.46 -4.62 1.65
C ALA A 90 24.54 -5.38 2.61
N GLU A 91 24.98 -5.49 3.86
CA GLU A 91 24.18 -6.11 4.91
C GLU A 91 23.35 -5.07 5.67
N TYR A 92 22.13 -5.47 6.05
CA TYR A 92 21.32 -4.66 6.95
C TYR A 92 21.81 -4.85 8.39
N PRO A 93 22.19 -3.77 9.10
CA PRO A 93 22.75 -3.92 10.44
C PRO A 93 21.68 -4.32 11.46
N ASN A 94 22.09 -5.09 12.48
CA ASN A 94 21.22 -5.43 13.61
C ASN A 94 21.14 -4.33 14.66
N THR A 95 22.11 -3.41 14.66
CA THR A 95 22.21 -2.30 15.61
C THR A 95 22.62 -1.02 14.91
N TYR A 96 22.15 0.11 15.43
CA TYR A 96 22.61 1.44 15.03
C TYR A 96 22.84 2.31 16.27
N ARG A 97 24.03 2.89 16.41
CA ARG A 97 24.43 3.71 17.58
C ARG A 97 24.23 3.01 18.93
N GLY A 98 24.42 1.70 18.98
CA GLY A 98 24.28 0.89 20.19
C GLY A 98 22.84 0.39 20.47
N GLU A 99 21.88 0.83 19.70
CA GLU A 99 20.48 0.40 19.84
C GLU A 99 20.12 -0.67 18.80
N SER A 100 19.32 -1.66 19.23
CA SER A 100 18.79 -2.67 18.30
C SER A 100 17.78 -2.05 17.34
N ILE A 101 17.87 -2.38 16.06
CA ILE A 101 16.92 -1.93 15.05
C ILE A 101 16.02 -3.07 14.60
N LYS A 102 14.82 -2.70 14.14
CA LYS A 102 13.85 -3.69 13.63
C LYS A 102 14.38 -4.33 12.35
N PRO A 103 14.21 -5.66 12.18
CA PRO A 103 14.60 -6.34 10.94
C PRO A 103 13.76 -5.84 9.76
N LEU A 104 14.29 -6.01 8.55
CA LEU A 104 13.53 -5.77 7.32
C LEU A 104 12.38 -6.78 7.20
N GLU A 105 11.23 -6.31 6.78
CA GLU A 105 10.04 -7.14 6.53
C GLU A 105 9.79 -7.36 5.04
N GLY A 106 10.43 -6.60 4.18
CA GLY A 106 10.35 -6.73 2.73
C GLY A 106 11.25 -7.82 2.18
N VAL A 107 11.04 -8.14 0.92
CA VAL A 107 11.87 -9.05 0.13
C VAL A 107 12.49 -8.31 -1.04
N SER A 108 13.65 -8.77 -1.52
CA SER A 108 14.28 -8.15 -2.68
C SER A 108 13.46 -8.37 -3.96
N LEU A 109 13.35 -7.33 -4.78
CA LEU A 109 12.71 -7.37 -6.08
C LEU A 109 13.66 -7.82 -7.21
N VAL A 110 14.92 -8.10 -6.93
CA VAL A 110 15.90 -8.53 -7.95
C VAL A 110 15.43 -9.75 -8.75
N PRO A 111 14.79 -10.79 -8.15
CA PRO A 111 14.24 -11.89 -8.93
C PRO A 111 13.21 -11.45 -9.97
N ALA A 112 12.38 -10.45 -9.68
CA ALA A 112 11.38 -9.93 -10.60
C ALA A 112 11.99 -9.24 -11.83
N PHE A 113 13.22 -8.77 -11.78
CA PHE A 113 13.91 -8.18 -12.93
C PHE A 113 14.10 -9.19 -14.08
N SER A 114 14.12 -10.48 -13.76
CA SER A 114 14.20 -11.60 -14.71
C SER A 114 12.93 -12.44 -14.73
N ASP A 115 11.80 -11.86 -14.35
CA ASP A 115 10.48 -12.50 -14.29
C ASP A 115 10.39 -13.76 -13.40
N ARG A 116 11.24 -13.85 -12.42
CA ARG A 116 11.21 -14.93 -11.42
C ARG A 116 10.23 -14.57 -10.31
N PRO A 117 9.59 -15.57 -9.68
CA PRO A 117 8.70 -15.34 -8.54
C PRO A 117 9.44 -14.71 -7.36
N LEU A 118 8.70 -14.00 -6.53
CA LEU A 118 9.17 -13.50 -5.25
C LEU A 118 8.73 -14.46 -4.14
N GLU A 119 9.69 -14.95 -3.37
CA GLU A 119 9.42 -15.75 -2.17
C GLU A 119 8.99 -14.82 -1.04
N ARG A 120 7.69 -14.70 -0.84
CA ARG A 120 7.16 -13.81 0.19
C ARG A 120 5.95 -14.36 0.93
N GLY A 121 5.85 -14.00 2.21
CA GLY A 121 4.68 -14.22 3.03
C GLY A 121 3.57 -13.17 2.81
N ALA A 122 2.72 -13.02 3.81
CA ALA A 122 1.66 -12.02 3.79
C ALA A 122 2.21 -10.59 3.84
N ILE A 123 1.50 -9.69 3.18
CA ILE A 123 1.74 -8.24 3.20
C ILE A 123 0.57 -7.58 3.94
N TYR A 124 0.88 -6.55 4.72
CA TYR A 124 -0.09 -5.91 5.58
C TYR A 124 -0.16 -4.42 5.32
N TRP A 125 -1.35 -3.84 5.48
CA TRP A 125 -1.58 -2.41 5.41
C TRP A 125 -2.42 -1.93 6.58
N GLU A 126 -2.10 -0.75 7.05
CA GLU A 126 -2.94 0.06 7.92
C GLU A 126 -2.80 1.52 7.53
N HIS A 127 -3.92 2.20 7.37
CA HIS A 127 -3.95 3.63 7.14
C HIS A 127 -5.26 4.22 7.67
N GLU A 128 -5.16 5.13 8.65
CA GLU A 128 -6.33 5.80 9.27
C GLU A 128 -7.40 4.82 9.80
N GLY A 129 -6.99 3.59 10.12
CA GLY A 129 -7.85 2.52 10.59
C GLY A 129 -8.42 1.62 9.52
N ASN A 130 -8.23 1.94 8.25
CA ASN A 130 -8.41 1.00 7.17
C ASN A 130 -7.30 -0.04 7.24
N ARG A 131 -7.65 -1.29 7.03
CA ARG A 131 -6.73 -2.40 7.26
C ARG A 131 -6.86 -3.44 6.17
N ALA A 132 -5.74 -4.05 5.80
CA ALA A 132 -5.74 -5.17 4.87
C ALA A 132 -4.58 -6.12 5.13
N VAL A 133 -4.75 -7.36 4.70
CA VAL A 133 -3.70 -8.36 4.57
C VAL A 133 -3.87 -9.09 3.25
N ARG A 134 -2.77 -9.29 2.53
CA ARG A 134 -2.73 -10.08 1.31
C ARG A 134 -1.78 -11.25 1.47
N GLU A 135 -2.25 -12.45 1.17
CA GLU A 135 -1.49 -13.69 1.16
C GLU A 135 -1.74 -14.42 -0.16
N GLY A 136 -0.75 -14.41 -1.03
CA GLY A 136 -0.91 -14.91 -2.39
C GLY A 136 -2.04 -14.18 -3.13
N LYS A 137 -3.01 -14.92 -3.64
CA LYS A 137 -4.18 -14.38 -4.32
C LYS A 137 -5.27 -13.83 -3.39
N TRP A 138 -5.24 -14.18 -2.12
CA TRP A 138 -6.27 -13.78 -1.17
C TRP A 138 -5.95 -12.45 -0.53
N LYS A 139 -6.93 -11.56 -0.52
CA LYS A 139 -6.86 -10.29 0.18
C LYS A 139 -8.06 -10.12 1.10
N LEU A 140 -7.76 -9.89 2.37
CA LEU A 140 -8.72 -9.55 3.40
C LEU A 140 -8.60 -8.05 3.67
N VAL A 141 -9.69 -7.30 3.60
CA VAL A 141 -9.70 -5.84 3.74
C VAL A 141 -10.89 -5.39 4.58
N ALA A 142 -10.72 -4.35 5.37
CA ALA A 142 -11.81 -3.72 6.10
C ALA A 142 -11.64 -2.20 6.15
N LYS A 143 -12.72 -1.49 5.84
CA LYS A 143 -12.81 -0.04 5.95
C LYS A 143 -13.01 0.40 7.39
N ARG A 144 -12.59 1.62 7.68
CA ARG A 144 -13.03 2.35 8.87
C ARG A 144 -13.72 3.63 8.43
N PRO A 145 -15.04 3.73 8.56
CA PRO A 145 -15.76 4.99 8.32
C PRO A 145 -15.23 6.11 9.22
N PRO A 146 -15.22 7.36 8.79
CA PRO A 146 -14.83 8.50 9.62
C PRO A 146 -15.60 8.52 10.94
N GLY A 147 -14.89 8.54 12.08
CA GLY A 147 -15.48 8.51 13.42
C GLY A 147 -16.15 7.19 13.82
N GLY A 148 -16.15 6.19 12.94
CA GLY A 148 -16.77 4.89 13.15
C GLY A 148 -15.83 3.80 13.66
N GLN A 149 -16.43 2.65 13.99
CA GLN A 149 -15.70 1.41 14.23
C GLN A 149 -15.25 0.80 12.89
N PRO A 150 -14.20 -0.04 12.85
CA PRO A 150 -13.86 -0.79 11.66
C PRO A 150 -15.06 -1.59 11.17
N ALA A 151 -15.31 -1.56 9.85
CA ALA A 151 -16.31 -2.41 9.22
C ALA A 151 -15.90 -3.89 9.31
N ASP A 152 -16.84 -4.76 8.99
CA ASP A 152 -16.58 -6.19 8.84
C ASP A 152 -15.53 -6.44 7.75
N TRP A 153 -14.88 -7.59 7.85
CA TRP A 153 -13.91 -8.01 6.88
C TRP A 153 -14.57 -8.43 5.56
N GLU A 154 -14.01 -7.93 4.46
CA GLU A 154 -14.31 -8.35 3.10
C GLU A 154 -13.15 -9.23 2.59
N LEU A 155 -13.44 -10.34 1.94
CA LEU A 155 -12.44 -11.26 1.37
C LEU A 155 -12.56 -11.31 -0.15
N TYR A 156 -11.43 -11.20 -0.84
CA TYR A 156 -11.35 -11.20 -2.29
C TYR A 156 -10.28 -12.16 -2.82
N ASP A 157 -10.59 -12.84 -3.94
CA ASP A 157 -9.61 -13.53 -4.78
C ASP A 157 -9.08 -12.53 -5.83
N ILE A 158 -7.95 -11.92 -5.57
CA ILE A 158 -7.40 -10.84 -6.40
C ILE A 158 -6.98 -11.32 -7.79
N ASP A 159 -6.69 -12.59 -7.98
CA ASP A 159 -6.37 -13.14 -9.30
C ASP A 159 -7.61 -13.21 -10.19
N ALA A 160 -8.79 -13.48 -9.62
CA ALA A 160 -10.07 -13.54 -10.30
C ALA A 160 -10.82 -12.20 -10.29
N ASP A 161 -10.64 -11.39 -9.24
CA ASP A 161 -11.40 -10.16 -8.99
C ASP A 161 -10.50 -9.04 -8.44
N ARG A 162 -9.66 -8.46 -9.28
CA ARG A 162 -8.82 -7.31 -8.91
C ARG A 162 -9.60 -6.04 -8.62
N SER A 163 -10.85 -5.97 -9.03
CA SER A 163 -11.75 -4.83 -8.80
C SER A 163 -12.42 -4.87 -7.43
N GLU A 164 -12.30 -6.00 -6.70
CA GLU A 164 -12.87 -6.19 -5.38
C GLU A 164 -14.40 -5.99 -5.37
N LEU A 165 -15.10 -6.59 -6.34
CA LEU A 165 -16.56 -6.49 -6.51
C LEU A 165 -17.31 -7.66 -5.89
N ASN A 166 -16.68 -8.82 -5.73
CA ASN A 166 -17.30 -10.06 -5.26
C ASN A 166 -16.72 -10.47 -3.91
N ASN A 167 -17.30 -9.94 -2.83
CA ASN A 167 -16.92 -10.34 -1.49
C ASN A 167 -17.31 -11.80 -1.23
N VAL A 168 -16.33 -12.66 -0.98
CA VAL A 168 -16.51 -14.10 -0.72
C VAL A 168 -16.26 -14.47 0.75
N ALA A 169 -16.30 -13.51 1.67
CA ALA A 169 -16.05 -13.74 3.10
C ALA A 169 -16.95 -14.82 3.70
N ASP A 170 -18.25 -14.77 3.38
CA ASP A 170 -19.24 -15.74 3.90
C ASP A 170 -18.98 -17.17 3.41
N ALA A 171 -18.38 -17.33 2.24
CA ALA A 171 -18.03 -18.65 1.69
C ALA A 171 -16.72 -19.21 2.29
N HIS A 172 -15.91 -18.38 2.96
CA HIS A 172 -14.60 -18.75 3.48
C HIS A 172 -14.35 -18.26 4.92
N PRO A 173 -15.22 -18.55 5.89
CA PRO A 173 -15.14 -17.99 7.25
C PRO A 173 -13.84 -18.34 7.98
N GLU A 174 -13.31 -19.56 7.80
CA GLU A 174 -12.05 -19.98 8.43
C GLU A 174 -10.85 -19.20 7.90
N ARG A 175 -10.86 -18.87 6.58
CA ARG A 175 -9.82 -18.04 5.97
C ARG A 175 -9.89 -16.62 6.51
N VAL A 176 -11.08 -16.05 6.60
CA VAL A 176 -11.30 -14.72 7.18
C VAL A 176 -10.74 -14.68 8.60
N GLN A 177 -11.11 -15.63 9.44
CA GLN A 177 -10.63 -15.71 10.83
C GLN A 177 -9.10 -15.81 10.91
N ARG A 178 -8.49 -16.69 10.11
CA ARG A 178 -7.04 -16.88 10.09
C ARG A 178 -6.31 -15.62 9.65
N MET A 179 -6.73 -15.01 8.54
CA MET A 179 -6.09 -13.81 8.01
C MET A 179 -6.31 -12.58 8.90
N ALA A 180 -7.48 -12.47 9.55
CA ALA A 180 -7.72 -11.43 10.55
C ALA A 180 -6.79 -11.57 11.76
N ALA A 181 -6.56 -12.80 12.24
CA ALA A 181 -5.61 -13.06 13.31
C ALA A 181 -4.16 -12.74 12.90
N GLN A 182 -3.78 -13.05 11.66
CA GLN A 182 -2.47 -12.66 11.11
C GLN A 182 -2.30 -11.13 11.11
N TRP A 183 -3.31 -10.39 10.64
CA TRP A 183 -3.28 -8.94 10.64
C TRP A 183 -3.18 -8.38 12.07
N GLN A 184 -3.93 -8.94 13.02
CA GLN A 184 -3.89 -8.53 14.42
C GLN A 184 -2.49 -8.71 15.01
N SER A 185 -1.87 -9.86 14.80
CA SER A 185 -0.50 -10.15 15.27
C SER A 185 0.53 -9.19 14.65
N TYR A 186 0.37 -8.86 13.36
CA TYR A 186 1.19 -7.84 12.71
C TYR A 186 1.01 -6.48 13.38
N ALA A 187 -0.22 -6.04 13.61
CA ALA A 187 -0.55 -4.74 14.19
C ALA A 187 0.03 -4.57 15.60
N GLU A 188 -0.03 -5.62 16.41
CA GLU A 188 0.56 -5.63 17.75
C GLU A 188 2.09 -5.54 17.70
N ARG A 189 2.74 -6.35 16.87
CA ARG A 189 4.19 -6.40 16.73
C ARG A 189 4.78 -5.10 16.17
N THR A 190 4.08 -4.45 15.26
CA THR A 190 4.56 -3.22 14.59
C THR A 190 4.17 -1.93 15.29
N GLY A 191 3.36 -2.01 16.35
CA GLY A 191 2.96 -0.85 17.14
C GLY A 191 1.83 -0.03 16.51
N VAL A 192 0.96 -0.68 15.72
CA VAL A 192 -0.29 -0.07 15.26
C VAL A 192 -1.20 0.25 16.45
N PHE A 193 -1.10 -0.51 17.53
CA PHE A 193 -1.82 -0.33 18.79
C PHE A 193 -0.86 -0.14 19.98
N PRO A 194 -1.22 0.68 21.00
CA PRO A 194 -2.34 1.62 20.98
C PRO A 194 -2.10 2.74 19.97
N ARG A 195 -3.15 3.23 19.33
CA ARG A 195 -3.04 4.43 18.48
C ARG A 195 -2.72 5.60 19.39
N SER A 196 -1.58 6.23 19.18
CA SER A 196 -1.34 7.58 19.70
C SER A 196 -2.41 8.49 19.10
N GLY A 197 -3.26 9.04 19.97
CA GLY A 197 -4.34 9.94 19.63
C GLY A 197 -3.86 11.27 19.01
#